data_5270f91ab10458a3caa1df901f895e87
#
_entry.id   5270f91ab10458a3caa1df901f895e87
#
_cell.length_a   1.000
_cell.length_b   1.000
_cell.length_c   1.000
_cell.angle_alpha   90.00
_cell.angle_beta   90.00
_cell.angle_gamma   90.00
#
_symmetry.space_group_name_H-M   'P 1'
#
loop_
_entity.id
_entity.type
_entity.pdbx_description
1 polymer ?
#
loop_
_entity_poly.entity_id
_entity_poly.type
_entity_poly.pdbx_seq_one_letter_code
_entity_poly.pdbx_strand_id
1 'polypeptide(L)'
;DLKASGVTGFKQGRSFARIVHNVLTEEECSDLLRKVNEKGFTPALLNVGEGRQMFEPSIRDGLRVILDSGPLARYLLEILRPHLPDTFKSGGQVRKLVDLNERCRFLCYKPGQEFQAHMDGMYIRPPPHPNAGDSSRVTVQFYLHDTPPANGGATTFLGRSWRSGRGRATTIRVQPRAGSALLFTQDLLHEGSQVRAGFKYTMRTEAMYRAVE
;
A
#
# COMPACT_ATOMS: atom_id res chain seq x y z
N ASP A 1 10.01 2.46 12.79
CA ASP A 1 10.29 3.22 11.55
C ASP A 1 11.40 2.53 10.74
N LEU A 2 11.23 2.49 9.44
CA LEU A 2 12.23 1.99 8.49
C LEU A 2 13.18 3.14 8.11
N LYS A 3 14.48 2.81 7.95
CA LYS A 3 15.50 3.80 7.54
C LYS A 3 15.41 4.09 6.03
N ALA A 4 14.37 4.82 5.63
CA ALA A 4 14.04 5.06 4.22
C ALA A 4 14.82 6.21 3.55
N SER A 5 15.76 6.88 4.25
CA SER A 5 16.48 8.06 3.70
C SER A 5 17.27 7.80 2.42
N GLY A 6 17.66 6.55 2.16
CA GLY A 6 18.32 6.14 0.92
C GLY A 6 17.39 5.72 -0.21
N VAL A 7 16.07 5.68 0.01
CA VAL A 7 15.07 5.24 -0.97
C VAL A 7 14.83 6.34 -2.00
N THR A 8 14.64 5.95 -3.26
CA THR A 8 14.26 6.89 -4.32
C THR A 8 12.89 7.50 -4.03
N GLY A 9 12.78 8.82 -4.16
CA GLY A 9 11.57 9.57 -3.80
C GLY A 9 11.55 10.10 -2.37
N PHE A 10 12.50 9.65 -1.50
CA PHE A 10 12.57 10.15 -0.13
C PHE A 10 12.81 11.66 -0.06
N LYS A 11 11.99 12.34 0.74
CA LYS A 11 12.08 13.79 1.03
C LYS A 11 12.19 13.98 2.54
N GLN A 12 13.30 14.57 2.99
CA GLN A 12 13.55 14.84 4.40
C GLN A 12 12.39 15.60 5.05
N GLY A 13 11.97 15.17 6.25
CA GLY A 13 10.86 15.77 7.00
C GLY A 13 9.46 15.58 6.39
N ARG A 14 9.33 14.83 5.26
CA ARG A 14 8.06 14.60 4.57
C ARG A 14 7.78 13.13 4.28
N SER A 15 8.82 12.36 4.01
CA SER A 15 8.68 10.93 3.68
C SER A 15 8.98 10.04 4.88
N PHE A 16 8.22 8.99 5.04
CA PHE A 16 8.43 7.95 6.03
C PHE A 16 8.01 6.59 5.49
N ALA A 17 8.54 5.54 6.10
CA ALA A 17 8.04 4.19 6.01
C ALA A 17 8.07 3.56 7.39
N ARG A 18 6.99 2.90 7.80
CA ARG A 18 6.80 2.33 9.14
C ARG A 18 6.06 1.02 9.04
N ILE A 19 6.49 0.03 9.80
CA ILE A 19 5.72 -1.18 10.02
C ILE A 19 5.11 -1.15 11.42
N VAL A 20 3.83 -1.50 11.51
CA VAL A 20 3.07 -1.66 12.76
C VAL A 20 2.66 -3.12 12.83
N HIS A 21 3.03 -3.79 13.90
CA HIS A 21 2.69 -5.20 14.11
C HIS A 21 1.40 -5.34 14.92
N ASN A 22 0.72 -6.48 14.78
CA ASN A 22 -0.48 -6.84 15.54
C ASN A 22 -1.63 -5.81 15.38
N VAL A 23 -1.80 -5.28 14.16
CA VAL A 23 -2.92 -4.38 13.80
C VAL A 23 -4.22 -5.16 13.63
N LEU A 24 -4.11 -6.35 13.06
CA LEU A 24 -5.19 -7.33 12.93
C LEU A 24 -4.78 -8.62 13.63
N THR A 25 -5.75 -9.32 14.19
CA THR A 25 -5.56 -10.68 14.70
C THR A 25 -5.48 -11.69 13.55
N GLU A 26 -5.01 -12.90 13.81
CA GLU A 26 -5.01 -13.99 12.83
C GLU A 26 -6.43 -14.37 12.40
N GLU A 27 -7.39 -14.31 13.33
CA GLU A 27 -8.81 -14.56 13.07
C GLU A 27 -9.38 -13.49 12.13
N GLU A 28 -9.13 -12.20 12.38
CA GLU A 28 -9.55 -11.11 11.50
C GLU A 28 -8.95 -11.22 10.11
N CYS A 29 -7.67 -11.58 9.99
CA CYS A 29 -7.02 -11.85 8.71
C CYS A 29 -7.70 -13.00 7.95
N SER A 30 -7.98 -14.09 8.65
CA SER A 30 -8.64 -15.29 8.09
C SER A 30 -10.06 -14.98 7.64
N ASP A 31 -10.82 -14.22 8.41
CA ASP A 31 -12.18 -13.79 8.08
C ASP A 31 -12.23 -12.88 6.86
N LEU A 32 -11.31 -11.92 6.77
CA LEU A 32 -11.17 -11.06 5.60
C LEU A 32 -10.83 -11.88 4.35
N LEU A 33 -9.89 -12.83 4.46
CA LEU A 33 -9.51 -13.71 3.35
C LEU A 33 -10.68 -14.60 2.91
N ARG A 34 -11.45 -15.17 3.84
CA ARG A 34 -12.64 -15.98 3.52
C ARG A 34 -13.64 -15.16 2.71
N LYS A 35 -14.01 -13.97 3.18
CA LYS A 35 -14.98 -13.08 2.52
C LYS A 35 -14.56 -12.69 1.10
N VAL A 36 -13.27 -12.38 0.89
CA VAL A 36 -12.81 -11.97 -0.45
C VAL A 36 -12.60 -13.16 -1.39
N ASN A 37 -12.29 -14.34 -0.86
CA ASN A 37 -12.25 -15.57 -1.66
C ASN A 37 -13.65 -15.97 -2.16
N GLU A 38 -14.69 -15.82 -1.33
CA GLU A 38 -16.10 -16.02 -1.74
C GLU A 38 -16.51 -15.07 -2.87
N LYS A 39 -16.02 -13.82 -2.84
CA LYS A 39 -16.27 -12.83 -3.90
C LYS A 39 -15.54 -13.14 -5.21
N GLY A 40 -14.42 -13.86 -5.16
CA GLY A 40 -13.62 -14.25 -6.31
C GLY A 40 -12.61 -13.18 -6.76
N PHE A 41 -11.38 -13.61 -6.97
CA PHE A 41 -10.28 -12.75 -7.43
C PHE A 41 -10.27 -12.65 -8.97
N THR A 42 -10.04 -11.46 -9.49
CA THR A 42 -9.87 -11.15 -10.93
C THR A 42 -8.48 -10.57 -11.19
N PRO A 43 -7.98 -10.55 -12.44
CA PRO A 43 -6.70 -9.91 -12.75
C PRO A 43 -6.61 -8.46 -12.24
N ALA A 44 -5.47 -8.11 -11.65
CA ALA A 44 -5.25 -6.77 -11.11
C ALA A 44 -4.86 -5.81 -12.23
N LEU A 45 -5.74 -4.84 -12.53
CA LEU A 45 -5.51 -3.85 -13.57
C LEU A 45 -4.65 -2.69 -13.06
N LEU A 46 -3.84 -2.10 -13.96
CA LEU A 46 -3.13 -0.83 -13.76
C LEU A 46 -4.08 0.35 -13.98
N ASN A 47 -3.96 1.39 -13.16
CA ASN A 47 -4.59 2.68 -13.44
C ASN A 47 -3.65 3.49 -14.37
N VAL A 48 -4.14 3.83 -15.55
CA VAL A 48 -3.39 4.58 -16.57
C VAL A 48 -3.86 6.04 -16.68
N GLY A 49 -4.58 6.52 -15.65
CA GLY A 49 -5.11 7.88 -15.60
C GLY A 49 -6.52 8.00 -16.17
N GLU A 50 -7.18 9.13 -15.89
CA GLU A 50 -8.54 9.47 -16.38
C GLU A 50 -9.60 8.39 -16.10
N GLY A 51 -9.47 7.65 -14.99
CA GLY A 51 -10.36 6.55 -14.63
C GLY A 51 -10.18 5.27 -15.47
N ARG A 52 -9.27 5.27 -16.44
CA ARG A 52 -9.00 4.11 -17.30
C ARG A 52 -8.10 3.09 -16.59
N GLN A 53 -8.37 1.82 -16.82
CA GLN A 53 -7.58 0.71 -16.32
C GLN A 53 -7.19 -0.22 -17.48
N MET A 54 -5.99 -0.78 -17.40
CA MET A 54 -5.52 -1.74 -18.39
C MET A 54 -4.85 -2.94 -17.73
N PHE A 55 -4.95 -4.10 -18.38
CA PHE A 55 -4.24 -5.31 -17.97
C PHE A 55 -2.85 -5.32 -18.62
N GLU A 56 -1.80 -5.28 -17.80
CA GLU A 56 -0.41 -5.31 -18.25
C GLU A 56 0.39 -6.21 -17.30
N PRO A 57 0.40 -7.51 -17.53
CA PRO A 57 1.03 -8.48 -16.62
C PRO A 57 2.55 -8.34 -16.56
N SER A 58 3.21 -7.74 -17.57
CA SER A 58 4.64 -7.47 -17.53
C SER A 58 5.03 -6.42 -16.49
N ILE A 59 4.07 -5.57 -16.06
CA ILE A 59 4.27 -4.57 -15.02
C ILE A 59 3.66 -5.05 -13.70
N ARG A 60 2.45 -5.60 -13.75
CA ARG A 60 1.73 -6.09 -12.58
C ARG A 60 1.03 -7.39 -12.91
N ASP A 61 1.63 -8.48 -12.47
CA ASP A 61 1.01 -9.79 -12.51
C ASP A 61 0.52 -10.15 -11.10
N GLY A 62 -0.79 -10.27 -10.97
CA GLY A 62 -1.44 -10.58 -9.70
C GLY A 62 -2.96 -10.53 -9.82
N LEU A 63 -3.64 -10.93 -8.77
CA LEU A 63 -5.09 -10.97 -8.70
C LEU A 63 -5.61 -9.94 -7.70
N ARG A 64 -6.84 -9.44 -7.91
CA ARG A 64 -7.46 -8.40 -7.08
C ARG A 64 -8.93 -8.66 -6.81
N VAL A 65 -9.35 -8.35 -5.58
CA VAL A 65 -10.75 -8.09 -5.20
C VAL A 65 -10.84 -6.66 -4.67
N ILE A 66 -11.88 -5.93 -5.04
CA ILE A 66 -12.19 -4.62 -4.46
C ILE A 66 -13.40 -4.77 -3.54
N LEU A 67 -13.26 -4.26 -2.33
CA LEU A 67 -14.32 -4.17 -1.33
C LEU A 67 -14.38 -2.73 -0.80
N ASP A 68 -15.48 -2.04 -1.07
CA ASP A 68 -15.73 -0.71 -0.51
C ASP A 68 -16.44 -0.90 0.85
N SER A 69 -15.80 -0.43 1.94
CA SER A 69 -16.33 -0.58 3.30
C SER A 69 -15.93 0.58 4.21
N GLY A 70 -16.84 1.50 4.42
CA GLY A 70 -16.66 2.61 5.37
C GLY A 70 -16.48 2.12 6.83
N PRO A 71 -17.27 1.15 7.33
CA PRO A 71 -17.06 0.59 8.67
C PRO A 71 -15.65 0.01 8.87
N LEU A 72 -15.13 -0.78 7.91
CA LEU A 72 -13.78 -1.33 7.96
C LEU A 72 -12.73 -0.21 7.97
N ALA A 73 -12.88 0.79 7.09
CA ALA A 73 -11.96 1.92 7.02
C ALA A 73 -11.90 2.70 8.36
N ARG A 74 -13.03 2.93 9.02
CA ARG A 74 -13.09 3.57 10.34
C ARG A 74 -12.39 2.75 11.41
N TYR A 75 -12.72 1.45 11.50
CA TYR A 75 -12.08 0.54 12.44
C TYR A 75 -10.54 0.54 12.31
N LEU A 76 -10.05 0.41 11.08
CA LEU A 76 -8.62 0.42 10.81
C LEU A 76 -7.97 1.78 11.12
N LEU A 77 -8.67 2.89 10.87
CA LEU A 77 -8.18 4.22 11.21
C LEU A 77 -8.01 4.40 12.72
N GLU A 78 -8.97 3.92 13.54
CA GLU A 78 -8.87 4.01 15.00
C GLU A 78 -7.59 3.36 15.51
N ILE A 79 -7.25 2.17 15.00
CA ILE A 79 -6.02 1.45 15.39
C ILE A 79 -4.77 2.17 14.87
N LEU A 80 -4.80 2.66 13.62
CA LEU A 80 -3.62 3.21 12.94
C LEU A 80 -3.37 4.69 13.18
N ARG A 81 -4.35 5.44 13.71
CA ARG A 81 -4.23 6.88 13.93
C ARG A 81 -2.96 7.29 14.69
N PRO A 82 -2.52 6.61 15.77
CA PRO A 82 -1.27 6.96 16.47
C PRO A 82 0.00 6.78 15.63
N HIS A 83 -0.10 6.08 14.51
CA HIS A 83 1.02 5.71 13.63
C HIS A 83 1.05 6.51 12.32
N LEU A 84 0.00 7.29 12.05
CA LEU A 84 -0.14 8.13 10.87
C LEU A 84 0.17 9.60 11.20
N PRO A 85 0.76 10.38 10.27
CA PRO A 85 0.91 11.81 10.47
C PRO A 85 -0.46 12.50 10.57
N ASP A 86 -0.70 13.28 11.63
CA ASP A 86 -1.92 14.08 11.77
C ASP A 86 -2.07 15.12 10.68
N THR A 87 -0.93 15.65 10.21
CA THR A 87 -0.89 16.67 9.17
C THR A 87 0.17 16.38 8.12
N PHE A 88 -0.09 16.85 6.91
CA PHE A 88 0.83 16.78 5.78
C PHE A 88 0.96 18.16 5.13
N LYS A 89 2.20 18.65 4.89
CA LYS A 89 2.45 19.85 4.11
C LYS A 89 2.74 19.47 2.65
N SER A 90 1.94 19.98 1.72
CA SER A 90 2.09 19.73 0.29
C SER A 90 1.66 20.96 -0.51
N GLY A 91 2.55 21.45 -1.41
CA GLY A 91 2.26 22.62 -2.24
C GLY A 91 1.95 23.90 -1.44
N GLY A 92 2.60 24.11 -0.30
CA GLY A 92 2.34 25.27 0.58
C GLY A 92 1.09 25.10 1.46
N GLN A 93 0.28 24.10 1.23
CA GLN A 93 -0.96 23.84 1.96
C GLN A 93 -0.76 22.79 3.06
N VAL A 94 -1.31 23.05 4.25
CA VAL A 94 -1.44 22.07 5.33
C VAL A 94 -2.68 21.22 5.05
N ARG A 95 -2.56 19.91 5.23
CA ARG A 95 -3.67 18.96 5.11
C ARG A 95 -3.73 18.12 6.38
N LYS A 96 -4.94 17.90 6.90
CA LYS A 96 -5.20 17.13 8.12
C LYS A 96 -5.71 15.74 7.78
N LEU A 97 -5.24 14.72 8.51
CA LEU A 97 -5.76 13.36 8.43
C LEU A 97 -7.25 13.33 8.80
N VAL A 98 -8.06 12.81 7.91
CA VAL A 98 -9.53 12.73 8.12
C VAL A 98 -10.02 11.28 8.23
N ASP A 99 -9.62 10.42 7.30
CA ASP A 99 -10.03 9.01 7.33
C ASP A 99 -9.06 8.10 6.53
N LEU A 100 -9.41 6.81 6.39
CA LEU A 100 -8.87 5.93 5.37
C LEU A 100 -9.85 5.87 4.19
N ASN A 101 -9.30 5.65 2.99
CA ASN A 101 -10.13 5.38 1.82
C ASN A 101 -10.91 4.08 2.06
N GLU A 102 -12.24 4.16 1.90
CA GLU A 102 -13.17 3.04 2.05
C GLU A 102 -12.93 1.92 1.04
N ARG A 103 -12.26 2.23 -0.08
CA ARG A 103 -11.92 1.28 -1.13
C ARG A 103 -10.72 0.44 -0.74
N CYS A 104 -10.98 -0.74 -0.19
CA CYS A 104 -9.97 -1.73 0.13
C CYS A 104 -9.68 -2.62 -1.09
N ARG A 105 -8.43 -2.68 -1.51
CA ARG A 105 -7.94 -3.53 -2.60
C ARG A 105 -7.23 -4.73 -2.02
N PHE A 106 -7.86 -5.88 -2.09
CA PHE A 106 -7.26 -7.15 -1.70
C PHE A 106 -6.49 -7.72 -2.88
N LEU A 107 -5.26 -8.11 -2.65
CA LEU A 107 -4.33 -8.58 -3.66
C LEU A 107 -3.85 -9.98 -3.31
N CYS A 108 -3.80 -10.85 -4.30
CA CYS A 108 -3.22 -12.18 -4.22
C CYS A 108 -2.15 -12.33 -5.29
N TYR A 109 -0.96 -12.75 -4.88
CA TYR A 109 0.15 -13.10 -5.77
C TYR A 109 0.52 -14.56 -5.57
N LYS A 110 0.60 -15.29 -6.69
CA LYS A 110 1.01 -16.70 -6.80
C LYS A 110 2.50 -16.82 -7.14
N PRO A 111 3.09 -18.01 -7.10
CA PRO A 111 4.46 -18.20 -7.57
C PRO A 111 4.67 -17.69 -9.00
N GLY A 112 5.75 -16.96 -9.20
CA GLY A 112 6.09 -16.28 -10.45
C GLY A 112 5.57 -14.85 -10.55
N GLN A 113 4.53 -14.49 -9.79
CA GLN A 113 3.87 -13.19 -9.88
C GLN A 113 4.56 -12.11 -9.05
N GLU A 114 4.51 -10.87 -9.55
CA GLU A 114 5.16 -9.70 -8.95
C GLU A 114 4.45 -8.39 -9.33
N PHE A 115 4.88 -7.30 -8.73
CA PHE A 115 4.53 -5.96 -9.17
C PHE A 115 5.82 -5.15 -9.28
N GLN A 116 6.17 -4.75 -10.50
CA GLN A 116 7.38 -4.03 -10.85
C GLN A 116 7.56 -2.74 -10.04
N ALA A 117 8.78 -2.21 -10.03
CA ALA A 117 9.14 -0.99 -9.31
C ALA A 117 8.29 0.21 -9.76
N HIS A 118 7.58 0.82 -8.81
CA HIS A 118 6.68 1.95 -9.02
C HIS A 118 6.62 2.87 -7.81
N MET A 119 6.03 4.02 -7.98
CA MET A 119 5.52 4.89 -6.93
C MET A 119 3.99 4.82 -6.95
N ASP A 120 3.37 4.91 -5.78
CA ASP A 120 1.91 4.93 -5.71
C ASP A 120 1.34 6.25 -6.19
N GLY A 121 0.28 6.18 -6.98
CA GLY A 121 -0.47 7.36 -7.40
C GLY A 121 -1.30 7.95 -6.26
N MET A 122 -1.32 9.28 -6.20
CA MET A 122 -2.23 10.01 -5.33
C MET A 122 -3.68 9.82 -5.82
N TYR A 123 -4.58 9.50 -4.89
CA TYR A 123 -6.02 9.48 -5.14
C TYR A 123 -6.65 10.76 -4.61
N ILE A 124 -7.54 11.36 -5.39
CA ILE A 124 -8.38 12.49 -4.98
C ILE A 124 -9.82 12.05 -5.09
N ARG A 125 -10.59 12.21 -4.03
CA ARG A 125 -12.02 11.89 -4.04
C ARG A 125 -12.76 12.80 -5.04
N PRO A 126 -13.39 12.22 -6.08
CA PRO A 126 -14.14 13.03 -7.05
C PRO A 126 -15.54 13.35 -6.54
N PRO A 127 -16.21 14.40 -7.08
CA PRO A 127 -17.66 14.55 -6.97
C PRO A 127 -18.39 13.31 -7.55
N PRO A 128 -19.55 12.91 -7.01
CA PRO A 128 -20.35 13.55 -5.96
C PRO A 128 -20.02 13.07 -4.53
N HIS A 129 -18.83 12.52 -4.28
CA HIS A 129 -18.47 12.06 -2.94
C HIS A 129 -18.61 13.21 -1.92
N PRO A 130 -19.22 13.01 -0.71
CA PRO A 130 -19.44 14.06 0.28
C PRO A 130 -18.13 14.73 0.77
N ASN A 131 -17.03 14.01 0.67
CA ASN A 131 -15.67 14.46 0.99
C ASN A 131 -14.83 14.69 -0.28
N ALA A 132 -15.43 15.18 -1.37
CA ALA A 132 -14.71 15.50 -2.60
C ALA A 132 -13.55 16.48 -2.33
N GLY A 133 -12.41 16.27 -3.00
CA GLY A 133 -11.20 17.06 -2.79
C GLY A 133 -10.26 16.52 -1.73
N ASP A 134 -10.69 15.63 -0.83
CA ASP A 134 -9.77 14.89 0.03
C ASP A 134 -8.80 14.07 -0.81
N SER A 135 -7.54 14.01 -0.40
CA SER A 135 -6.48 13.37 -1.19
C SER A 135 -5.60 12.46 -0.36
N SER A 136 -5.20 11.35 -0.96
CA SER A 136 -4.29 10.40 -0.31
C SER A 136 -2.84 10.91 -0.30
N ARG A 137 -2.07 10.50 0.72
CA ARG A 137 -0.63 10.81 0.87
C ARG A 137 0.17 9.61 1.34
N VAL A 138 -0.49 8.69 2.02
CA VAL A 138 0.14 7.53 2.65
C VAL A 138 -0.58 6.28 2.16
N THR A 139 0.19 5.33 1.68
CA THR A 139 -0.29 3.97 1.45
C THR A 139 -0.33 3.22 2.76
N VAL A 140 -1.42 2.51 2.98
CA VAL A 140 -1.65 1.61 4.11
C VAL A 140 -1.82 0.21 3.54
N GLN A 141 -0.81 -0.64 3.74
CA GLN A 141 -0.81 -2.01 3.24
C GLN A 141 -0.78 -3.00 4.39
N PHE A 142 -1.81 -3.79 4.54
CA PHE A 142 -1.90 -4.88 5.50
C PHE A 142 -1.41 -6.18 4.87
N TYR A 143 -0.73 -6.99 5.66
CA TYR A 143 -0.37 -8.36 5.32
C TYR A 143 -1.36 -9.30 5.99
N LEU A 144 -2.07 -10.10 5.21
CA LEU A 144 -3.13 -10.99 5.71
C LEU A 144 -2.67 -12.43 5.87
N HIS A 145 -1.44 -12.72 5.46
CA HIS A 145 -0.85 -14.04 5.50
C HIS A 145 0.68 -13.91 5.65
N ASP A 146 1.29 -14.84 6.35
CA ASP A 146 2.74 -14.93 6.46
C ASP A 146 3.35 -15.39 5.13
N THR A 147 4.38 -14.67 4.68
CA THR A 147 5.18 -15.12 3.54
C THR A 147 6.64 -15.18 4.00
N PRO A 148 7.17 -16.38 4.31
CA PRO A 148 8.55 -16.54 4.77
C PRO A 148 9.57 -15.99 3.75
N PRO A 149 10.75 -15.50 4.17
CA PRO A 149 11.76 -14.95 3.25
C PRO A 149 12.17 -15.89 2.11
N ALA A 150 12.20 -17.19 2.38
CA ALA A 150 12.46 -18.22 1.36
C ALA A 150 11.43 -18.20 0.22
N ASN A 151 10.19 -17.80 0.50
CA ASN A 151 9.09 -17.76 -0.46
C ASN A 151 9.06 -16.46 -1.29
N GLY A 152 9.97 -15.52 -1.07
CA GLY A 152 9.96 -14.22 -1.76
C GLY A 152 8.84 -13.30 -1.28
N GLY A 153 8.21 -12.57 -2.19
CA GLY A 153 6.99 -11.79 -1.94
C GLY A 153 7.16 -10.56 -1.02
N ALA A 154 8.39 -10.11 -0.72
CA ALA A 154 8.61 -8.92 0.08
C ALA A 154 7.99 -7.67 -0.57
N THR A 155 7.67 -6.66 0.22
CA THR A 155 7.56 -5.28 -0.28
C THR A 155 8.94 -4.65 -0.15
N THR A 156 9.57 -4.31 -1.29
CA THR A 156 10.97 -3.87 -1.33
C THR A 156 11.05 -2.41 -1.75
N PHE A 157 11.57 -1.55 -0.88
CA PHE A 157 11.90 -0.17 -1.23
C PHE A 157 13.26 -0.08 -1.89
N LEU A 158 13.38 0.73 -2.95
CA LEU A 158 14.52 0.77 -3.84
C LEU A 158 15.23 2.13 -3.80
N GLY A 159 16.54 2.12 -3.61
CA GLY A 159 17.39 3.32 -3.60
C GLY A 159 17.79 3.78 -5.00
N ARG A 160 18.37 4.99 -5.08
CA ARG A 160 18.72 5.67 -6.35
C ARG A 160 19.66 4.86 -7.25
N SER A 161 20.55 4.08 -6.68
CA SER A 161 21.53 3.28 -7.44
C SER A 161 20.95 2.00 -8.05
N TRP A 162 19.67 1.68 -7.76
CA TRP A 162 19.03 0.47 -8.30
C TRP A 162 18.99 0.45 -9.85
N ARG A 163 18.67 1.58 -10.48
CA ARG A 163 18.60 1.65 -11.96
C ARG A 163 19.96 1.75 -12.65
N SER A 164 20.96 2.32 -11.99
CA SER A 164 22.25 2.60 -12.61
C SER A 164 23.21 1.39 -12.57
N GLY A 165 22.91 0.37 -11.77
CA GLY A 165 23.82 -0.76 -11.53
C GLY A 165 25.17 -0.37 -10.90
N ARG A 166 25.38 0.92 -10.60
CA ARG A 166 26.61 1.46 -10.04
C ARG A 166 26.47 1.65 -8.54
N GLY A 167 27.28 0.93 -7.77
CA GLY A 167 27.29 1.02 -6.31
C GLY A 167 26.29 0.07 -5.63
N ARG A 168 26.38 -0.03 -4.29
CA ARG A 168 25.49 -0.85 -3.48
C ARG A 168 24.13 -0.16 -3.38
N ALA A 169 23.14 -0.67 -4.11
CA ALA A 169 21.78 -0.14 -4.04
C ALA A 169 21.22 -0.31 -2.61
N THR A 170 20.73 0.77 -2.04
CA THR A 170 19.96 0.69 -0.79
C THR A 170 18.65 -0.02 -1.08
N THR A 171 18.43 -1.18 -0.48
CA THR A 171 17.15 -1.89 -0.54
C THR A 171 16.67 -2.17 0.87
N ILE A 172 15.38 -1.90 1.12
CA ILE A 172 14.73 -2.24 2.39
C ILE A 172 13.63 -3.23 2.06
N ARG A 173 13.78 -4.45 2.55
CA ARG A 173 12.80 -5.52 2.34
C ARG A 173 11.91 -5.64 3.56
N VAL A 174 10.61 -5.55 3.35
CA VAL A 174 9.58 -5.80 4.36
C VAL A 174 8.90 -7.12 4.02
N GLN A 175 9.19 -8.12 4.82
CA GLN A 175 8.60 -9.45 4.63
C GLN A 175 7.18 -9.46 5.18
N PRO A 176 6.19 -10.01 4.46
CA PRO A 176 4.82 -10.13 4.94
C PRO A 176 4.74 -10.94 6.23
N ARG A 177 4.12 -10.34 7.25
CA ARG A 177 3.75 -10.97 8.51
C ARG A 177 2.27 -10.71 8.75
N ALA A 178 1.48 -11.76 8.90
CA ALA A 178 0.04 -11.67 9.14
C ALA A 178 -0.29 -10.68 10.26
N GLY A 179 -1.33 -9.90 10.08
CA GLY A 179 -1.78 -8.89 11.03
C GLY A 179 -0.93 -7.61 11.10
N SER A 180 0.16 -7.51 10.33
CA SER A 180 0.99 -6.28 10.29
C SER A 180 0.52 -5.31 9.21
N ALA A 181 0.70 -4.00 9.45
CA ALA A 181 0.47 -2.94 8.49
C ALA A 181 1.78 -2.21 8.15
N LEU A 182 2.05 -2.03 6.86
CA LEU A 182 3.12 -1.19 6.33
C LEU A 182 2.53 0.14 5.89
N LEU A 183 2.97 1.22 6.52
CA LEU A 183 2.57 2.60 6.27
C LEU A 183 3.72 3.33 5.59
N PHE A 184 3.50 3.95 4.43
CA PHE A 184 4.56 4.69 3.76
C PHE A 184 4.02 5.79 2.84
N THR A 185 4.81 6.83 2.66
CA THR A 185 4.48 7.91 1.73
C THR A 185 4.54 7.42 0.28
N GLN A 186 3.54 7.80 -0.50
CA GLN A 186 3.27 7.29 -1.85
C GLN A 186 4.38 7.57 -2.86
N ASP A 187 5.25 8.54 -2.58
CA ASP A 187 6.39 8.93 -3.43
C ASP A 187 7.66 8.07 -3.22
N LEU A 188 7.63 7.08 -2.36
CA LEU A 188 8.74 6.13 -2.20
C LEU A 188 8.70 5.05 -3.27
N LEU A 189 9.81 4.91 -4.02
CA LEU A 189 9.95 3.85 -5.03
C LEU A 189 9.99 2.49 -4.36
N HIS A 190 9.10 1.61 -4.75
CA HIS A 190 8.99 0.25 -4.19
C HIS A 190 8.47 -0.74 -5.23
N GLU A 191 8.61 -2.01 -4.92
CA GLU A 191 8.09 -3.13 -5.69
C GLU A 191 7.40 -4.15 -4.80
N GLY A 192 6.50 -4.93 -5.37
CA GLY A 192 6.09 -6.22 -4.82
C GLY A 192 6.98 -7.30 -5.39
N SER A 193 8.07 -7.65 -4.68
CA SER A 193 9.04 -8.63 -5.17
C SER A 193 8.37 -9.97 -5.47
N GLN A 194 8.91 -10.69 -6.44
CA GLN A 194 8.34 -11.95 -6.93
C GLN A 194 8.09 -12.96 -5.80
N VAL A 195 6.92 -13.56 -5.81
CA VAL A 195 6.58 -14.73 -5.01
C VAL A 195 7.24 -15.95 -5.64
N ARG A 196 8.02 -16.71 -4.85
CA ARG A 196 8.69 -17.92 -5.32
C ARG A 196 7.94 -19.19 -4.99
N ALA A 197 7.27 -19.19 -3.82
CA ALA A 197 6.47 -20.32 -3.37
C ALA A 197 5.32 -19.84 -2.47
N GLY A 198 4.24 -20.62 -2.39
CA GLY A 198 3.05 -20.27 -1.63
C GLY A 198 2.29 -19.10 -2.23
N PHE A 199 1.68 -18.29 -1.36
CA PHE A 199 0.86 -17.16 -1.75
C PHE A 199 1.23 -15.94 -0.91
N LYS A 200 1.07 -14.74 -1.49
CA LYS A 200 1.10 -13.49 -0.77
C LYS A 200 -0.28 -12.84 -0.83
N TYR A 201 -0.88 -12.60 0.33
CA TYR A 201 -2.15 -11.88 0.45
C TYR A 201 -1.94 -10.55 1.15
N THR A 202 -2.39 -9.47 0.52
CA THR A 202 -2.36 -8.13 1.10
C THR A 202 -3.71 -7.43 0.93
N MET A 203 -4.03 -6.51 1.83
CA MET A 203 -5.10 -5.54 1.65
C MET A 203 -4.48 -4.14 1.64
N ARG A 204 -4.81 -3.34 0.63
CA ARG A 204 -4.28 -1.98 0.49
C ARG A 204 -5.42 -0.96 0.48
N THR A 205 -5.22 0.09 1.26
CA THR A 205 -6.00 1.32 1.22
C THR A 205 -5.07 2.53 1.33
N GLU A 206 -5.60 3.74 1.46
CA GLU A 206 -4.83 4.97 1.59
C GLU A 206 -5.34 5.83 2.75
N ALA A 207 -4.42 6.51 3.47
CA ALA A 207 -4.81 7.55 4.41
C ALA A 207 -5.15 8.84 3.67
N MET A 208 -6.33 9.41 3.98
CA MET A 208 -6.94 10.55 3.30
C MET A 208 -6.76 11.82 4.13
N TYR A 209 -6.40 12.89 3.43
CA TYR A 209 -6.09 14.19 4.03
C TYR A 209 -6.90 15.30 3.36
N ARG A 210 -7.50 16.17 4.19
CA ARG A 210 -8.25 17.36 3.80
C ARG A 210 -7.40 18.61 3.91
N ALA A 211 -7.51 19.52 2.95
CA ALA A 211 -6.91 20.85 3.06
C ALA A 211 -7.47 21.57 4.30
N VAL A 212 -6.59 22.20 5.06
CA VAL A 212 -6.98 23.12 6.15
C VAL A 212 -6.99 24.51 5.54
N GLU A 213 -8.11 25.21 5.72
CA GLU A 213 -8.27 26.60 5.33
C GLU A 213 -7.33 27.52 6.11
#